data_0cfa1a961831cd189dd3fb1aaaf414c1
#
_entry.id   0cfa1a961831cd189dd3fb1aaaf414c1
#
_cell.length_a   1.000
_cell.length_b   1.000
_cell.length_c   1.000
_cell.angle_alpha   90.00
_cell.angle_beta   90.00
_cell.angle_gamma   90.00
#
_symmetry.space_group_name_H-M   'P 1'
#
loop_
_entity.id
_entity.type
_entity.pdbx_description
1 polymer ?
#
loop_
_entity_poly.entity_id
_entity_poly.type
_entity_poly.pdbx_seq_one_letter_code
_entity_poly.pdbx_strand_id
1 'polypeptide(L)'
;PVFADSAADLLDEPHIRPFAALLRVIDNPAQDIPLAAVLLSPMFPYTADDLVALRRARPNGSLYGALLGGEQARFAPFIEALAEYRRLARTLPVEELLGELLARTGYLAAVGALPDGLRCREDLLSFTAWAAGAGRAGLPALIRAMDAAAHNGGLTQSAGGQTRPGCVSIMTVHRSKGLEF
;
A
#
# COMPACT_ATOMS: atom_id res chain seq x y z
N PRO A 1 28.46 2.01 9.37
CA PRO A 1 27.26 1.38 8.86
C PRO A 1 27.38 1.16 7.35
N VAL A 2 26.97 -0.01 6.88
CA VAL A 2 27.01 -0.39 5.47
C VAL A 2 25.60 -0.19 4.92
N PHE A 3 25.49 0.55 3.83
CA PHE A 3 24.23 0.71 3.08
C PHE A 3 24.31 -0.15 1.81
N ALA A 4 23.57 -1.23 1.76
CA ALA A 4 23.40 -1.99 0.54
C ALA A 4 22.21 -1.39 -0.22
N ASP A 5 22.45 -0.85 -1.41
CA ASP A 5 21.42 -0.46 -2.34
C ASP A 5 20.86 -1.74 -3.00
N SER A 6 20.14 -2.55 -2.21
CA SER A 6 19.33 -3.62 -2.76
C SER A 6 18.11 -2.93 -3.36
N ALA A 7 17.91 -3.11 -4.66
CA ALA A 7 16.67 -2.74 -5.32
C ALA A 7 15.54 -3.67 -4.82
N ALA A 8 15.19 -3.56 -3.54
CA ALA A 8 13.98 -4.15 -3.04
C ALA A 8 12.83 -3.41 -3.74
N ASP A 9 11.92 -4.18 -4.31
CA ASP A 9 10.71 -3.60 -4.89
C ASP A 9 9.92 -2.94 -3.76
N LEU A 10 9.80 -1.63 -3.82
CA LEU A 10 9.06 -0.86 -2.81
C LEU A 10 7.63 -1.40 -2.63
N LEU A 11 7.02 -1.92 -3.70
CA LEU A 11 5.69 -2.55 -3.66
C LEU A 11 5.68 -3.88 -2.89
N ASP A 12 6.83 -4.54 -2.75
CA ASP A 12 6.96 -5.81 -2.03
C ASP A 12 7.27 -5.63 -0.54
N GLU A 13 7.58 -4.41 -0.12
CA GLU A 13 7.84 -4.11 1.28
C GLU A 13 6.59 -4.38 2.15
N PRO A 14 6.72 -5.12 3.27
CA PRO A 14 5.60 -5.52 4.11
C PRO A 14 4.76 -4.35 4.63
N HIS A 15 5.38 -3.18 4.81
CA HIS A 15 4.71 -1.96 5.28
C HIS A 15 4.09 -1.14 4.15
N ILE A 16 4.33 -1.47 2.88
CA ILE A 16 3.71 -0.82 1.72
C ILE A 16 2.52 -1.64 1.20
N ARG A 17 2.65 -2.96 1.17
CA ARG A 17 1.61 -3.88 0.66
C ARG A 17 0.20 -3.61 1.18
N PRO A 18 -0.05 -3.39 2.49
CA PRO A 18 -1.40 -3.12 2.97
C PRO A 18 -2.00 -1.83 2.42
N PHE A 19 -1.20 -0.77 2.27
CA PHE A 19 -1.69 0.49 1.72
C PHE A 19 -1.92 0.39 0.20
N ALA A 20 -1.04 -0.30 -0.52
CA ALA A 20 -1.24 -0.63 -1.93
C ALA A 20 -2.49 -1.51 -2.14
N ALA A 21 -2.74 -2.48 -1.24
CA ALA A 21 -3.96 -3.29 -1.25
C ALA A 21 -5.23 -2.44 -1.00
N LEU A 22 -5.17 -1.44 -0.11
CA LEU A 22 -6.30 -0.52 0.12
C LEU A 22 -6.68 0.22 -1.17
N LEU A 23 -5.72 0.71 -1.93
CA LEU A 23 -5.97 1.37 -3.21
C LEU A 23 -6.66 0.43 -4.21
N ARG A 24 -6.23 -0.84 -4.28
CA ARG A 24 -6.87 -1.88 -5.11
C ARG A 24 -8.30 -2.17 -4.66
N VAL A 25 -8.55 -2.24 -3.35
CA VAL A 25 -9.90 -2.49 -2.79
C VAL A 25 -10.83 -1.30 -3.04
N ILE A 26 -10.34 -0.08 -3.00
CA ILE A 26 -11.12 1.11 -3.35
C ILE A 26 -11.53 1.06 -4.83
N ASP A 27 -10.63 0.67 -5.72
CA ASP A 27 -10.92 0.50 -7.15
C ASP A 27 -11.89 -0.67 -7.37
N ASN A 28 -11.52 -1.86 -6.91
CA ASN A 28 -12.34 -3.07 -7.05
C ASN A 28 -12.33 -3.91 -5.76
N PRO A 29 -13.38 -3.84 -4.93
CA PRO A 29 -13.48 -4.57 -3.67
C PRO A 29 -13.73 -6.08 -3.82
N ALA A 30 -14.03 -6.58 -5.03
CA ALA A 30 -14.25 -8.00 -5.26
C ALA A 30 -12.96 -8.83 -5.32
N GLN A 31 -11.81 -8.22 -5.14
CA GLN A 31 -10.50 -8.90 -5.08
C GLN A 31 -10.25 -9.42 -3.67
N ASP A 32 -10.44 -10.73 -3.45
CA ASP A 32 -10.38 -11.36 -2.12
C ASP A 32 -9.01 -11.18 -1.43
N ILE A 33 -7.89 -11.32 -2.17
CA ILE A 33 -6.54 -11.22 -1.60
C ILE A 33 -6.22 -9.79 -1.10
N PRO A 34 -6.39 -8.73 -1.90
CA PRO A 34 -6.23 -7.37 -1.41
C PRO A 34 -7.19 -7.03 -0.27
N LEU A 35 -8.44 -7.48 -0.33
CA LEU A 35 -9.43 -7.22 0.71
C LEU A 35 -9.04 -7.86 2.04
N ALA A 36 -8.60 -9.12 2.03
CA ALA A 36 -8.11 -9.80 3.22
C ALA A 36 -6.87 -9.09 3.80
N ALA A 37 -5.93 -8.68 2.93
CA ALA A 37 -4.74 -7.94 3.36
C ALA A 37 -5.09 -6.61 4.04
N VAL A 38 -6.08 -5.88 3.54
CA VAL A 38 -6.56 -4.64 4.15
C VAL A 38 -7.22 -4.89 5.50
N LEU A 39 -8.13 -5.86 5.60
CA LEU A 39 -8.85 -6.17 6.84
C LEU A 39 -7.90 -6.62 7.96
N LEU A 40 -6.85 -7.37 7.64
CA LEU A 40 -5.84 -7.85 8.59
C LEU A 40 -4.71 -6.84 8.86
N SER A 41 -4.75 -5.68 8.23
CA SER A 41 -3.72 -4.66 8.40
C SER A 41 -3.95 -3.80 9.65
N PRO A 42 -2.93 -3.08 10.14
CA PRO A 42 -3.10 -2.13 11.25
C PRO A 42 -4.12 -1.00 11.01
N MET A 43 -4.60 -0.84 9.79
CA MET A 43 -5.64 0.15 9.45
C MET A 43 -7.02 -0.22 10.01
N PHE A 44 -7.26 -1.50 10.25
CA PHE A 44 -8.56 -2.00 10.69
C PHE A 44 -8.40 -3.04 11.80
N PRO A 45 -9.35 -3.11 12.78
CA PRO A 45 -9.21 -3.95 13.96
C PRO A 45 -9.79 -5.38 13.74
N TYR A 46 -9.51 -6.01 12.61
CA TYR A 46 -10.00 -7.37 12.32
C TYR A 46 -8.90 -8.41 12.42
N THR A 47 -9.29 -9.62 12.77
CA THR A 47 -8.41 -10.78 12.96
C THR A 47 -8.63 -11.85 11.90
N ALA A 48 -7.73 -12.80 11.82
CA ALA A 48 -7.90 -13.96 10.95
C ALA A 48 -9.18 -14.76 11.30
N ASP A 49 -9.52 -14.85 12.60
CA ASP A 49 -10.73 -15.54 13.05
C ASP A 49 -12.01 -14.84 12.55
N ASP A 50 -12.01 -13.50 12.50
CA ASP A 50 -13.12 -12.74 11.91
C ASP A 50 -13.32 -13.10 10.43
N LEU A 51 -12.23 -13.24 9.66
CA LEU A 51 -12.30 -13.62 8.25
C LEU A 51 -12.76 -15.08 8.08
N VAL A 52 -12.30 -15.97 8.95
CA VAL A 52 -12.78 -17.36 8.97
C VAL A 52 -14.27 -17.43 9.28
N ALA A 53 -14.73 -16.68 10.28
CA ALA A 53 -16.16 -16.62 10.61
C ALA A 53 -16.98 -16.09 9.43
N LEU A 54 -16.50 -15.02 8.77
CA LEU A 54 -17.10 -14.45 7.58
C LEU A 54 -17.20 -15.47 6.45
N ARG A 55 -16.12 -16.20 6.17
CA ARG A 55 -16.09 -17.23 5.12
C ARG A 55 -16.98 -18.44 5.43
N ARG A 56 -17.05 -18.84 6.72
CA ARG A 56 -17.98 -19.92 7.16
C ARG A 56 -19.44 -19.54 7.00
N ALA A 57 -19.79 -18.29 7.28
CA ALA A 57 -21.16 -17.80 7.10
C ALA A 57 -21.57 -17.78 5.61
N ARG A 58 -20.61 -17.54 4.71
CA ARG A 58 -20.82 -17.56 3.27
C ARG A 58 -19.66 -18.25 2.54
N PRO A 59 -19.71 -19.59 2.40
CA PRO A 59 -18.60 -20.36 1.83
C PRO A 59 -18.27 -20.05 0.37
N ASN A 60 -19.27 -19.63 -0.41
CA ASN A 60 -19.17 -19.37 -1.84
C ASN A 60 -19.22 -17.88 -2.17
N GLY A 61 -18.60 -17.49 -3.28
CA GLY A 61 -18.54 -16.10 -3.75
C GLY A 61 -17.36 -15.31 -3.22
N SER A 62 -17.33 -14.02 -3.51
CA SER A 62 -16.27 -13.12 -3.07
C SER A 62 -16.37 -12.80 -1.57
N LEU A 63 -15.24 -12.51 -0.95
CA LEU A 63 -15.19 -12.05 0.44
C LEU A 63 -16.00 -10.77 0.64
N TYR A 64 -15.96 -9.86 -0.35
CA TYR A 64 -16.77 -8.65 -0.33
C TYR A 64 -18.26 -8.95 -0.37
N GLY A 65 -18.68 -9.93 -1.19
CA GLY A 65 -20.05 -10.40 -1.19
C GLY A 65 -20.48 -10.99 0.17
N ALA A 66 -19.58 -11.63 0.88
CA ALA A 66 -19.82 -12.12 2.24
C ALA A 66 -19.99 -10.97 3.24
N LEU A 67 -19.19 -9.90 3.13
CA LEU A 67 -19.33 -8.69 3.95
C LEU A 67 -20.71 -8.02 3.78
N LEU A 68 -21.21 -7.94 2.55
CA LEU A 68 -22.49 -7.27 2.24
C LEU A 68 -23.71 -8.13 2.58
N GLY A 69 -23.58 -9.44 2.54
CA GLY A 69 -24.70 -10.38 2.67
C GLY A 69 -24.91 -10.95 4.07
N GLY A 70 -24.13 -10.56 5.05
CA GLY A 70 -24.19 -11.10 6.41
C GLY A 70 -24.77 -10.14 7.44
N GLU A 71 -25.38 -10.67 8.49
CA GLU A 71 -25.78 -9.93 9.71
C GLU A 71 -24.57 -9.48 10.56
N GLN A 72 -23.43 -9.17 9.90
CA GLN A 72 -22.21 -8.92 10.62
C GLN A 72 -22.03 -7.43 10.90
N ALA A 73 -22.75 -6.92 11.90
CA ALA A 73 -22.59 -5.56 12.43
C ALA A 73 -21.14 -5.18 12.73
N ARG A 74 -20.28 -6.20 13.00
CA ARG A 74 -18.85 -6.03 13.23
C ARG A 74 -18.12 -5.38 12.06
N PHE A 75 -18.52 -5.67 10.81
CA PHE A 75 -17.87 -5.13 9.62
C PHE A 75 -18.52 -3.85 9.07
N ALA A 76 -19.62 -3.39 9.67
CA ALA A 76 -20.28 -2.16 9.26
C ALA A 76 -19.33 -0.95 9.19
N PRO A 77 -18.43 -0.71 10.18
CA PRO A 77 -17.49 0.41 10.12
C PRO A 77 -16.54 0.34 8.90
N PHE A 78 -16.10 -0.86 8.51
CA PHE A 78 -15.28 -1.03 7.32
C PHE A 78 -16.06 -0.74 6.04
N ILE A 79 -17.30 -1.23 5.95
CA ILE A 79 -18.17 -1.04 4.78
C ILE A 79 -18.43 0.46 4.57
N GLU A 80 -18.74 1.18 5.66
CA GLU A 80 -18.95 2.63 5.64
C GLU A 80 -17.68 3.39 5.24
N ALA A 81 -16.54 3.05 5.83
CA ALA A 81 -15.26 3.64 5.49
C ALA A 81 -14.91 3.40 4.01
N LEU A 82 -15.09 2.17 3.51
CA LEU A 82 -14.83 1.84 2.11
C LEU A 82 -15.75 2.61 1.16
N ALA A 83 -17.04 2.75 1.49
CA ALA A 83 -17.98 3.54 0.69
C ALA A 83 -17.52 5.00 0.60
N GLU A 84 -17.08 5.58 1.72
CA GLU A 84 -16.54 6.94 1.76
C GLU A 84 -15.23 7.07 0.96
N TYR A 85 -14.28 6.13 1.10
CA TYR A 85 -13.03 6.14 0.32
C TYR A 85 -13.30 6.06 -1.18
N ARG A 86 -14.27 5.24 -1.59
CA ARG A 86 -14.70 5.15 -2.99
C ARG A 86 -15.35 6.45 -3.48
N ARG A 87 -16.06 7.16 -2.61
CA ARG A 87 -16.61 8.48 -2.94
C ARG A 87 -15.48 9.48 -3.14
N LEU A 88 -14.51 9.54 -2.22
CA LEU A 88 -13.34 10.41 -2.32
C LEU A 88 -12.53 10.13 -3.60
N ALA A 89 -12.32 8.87 -3.94
CA ALA A 89 -11.58 8.47 -5.14
C ALA A 89 -12.23 8.93 -6.46
N ARG A 90 -13.52 9.28 -6.45
CA ARG A 90 -14.23 9.83 -7.63
C ARG A 90 -14.15 11.34 -7.72
N THR A 91 -13.87 12.02 -6.61
CA THR A 91 -13.95 13.48 -6.49
C THR A 91 -12.61 14.16 -6.35
N LEU A 92 -11.64 13.48 -5.74
CA LEU A 92 -10.31 14.03 -5.45
C LEU A 92 -9.26 13.56 -6.46
N PRO A 93 -8.28 14.42 -6.79
CA PRO A 93 -7.03 13.97 -7.39
C PRO A 93 -6.37 12.90 -6.54
N VAL A 94 -5.59 11.99 -7.17
CA VAL A 94 -4.96 10.87 -6.45
C VAL A 94 -4.02 11.37 -5.33
N GLU A 95 -3.31 12.46 -5.52
CA GLU A 95 -2.44 13.06 -4.51
C GLU A 95 -3.21 13.41 -3.23
N GLU A 96 -4.34 14.10 -3.36
CA GLU A 96 -5.19 14.46 -2.23
C GLU A 96 -5.85 13.21 -1.60
N LEU A 97 -6.30 12.27 -2.44
CA LEU A 97 -6.86 10.99 -1.98
C LEU A 97 -5.86 10.23 -1.10
N LEU A 98 -4.59 10.13 -1.51
CA LEU A 98 -3.54 9.44 -0.74
C LEU A 98 -3.34 10.09 0.63
N GLY A 99 -3.29 11.42 0.69
CA GLY A 99 -3.20 12.18 1.93
C GLY A 99 -4.40 11.92 2.87
N GLU A 100 -5.62 11.98 2.33
CA GLU A 100 -6.85 11.69 3.07
C GLU A 100 -6.88 10.25 3.61
N LEU A 101 -6.47 9.26 2.80
CA LEU A 101 -6.41 7.87 3.22
C LEU A 101 -5.41 7.67 4.37
N LEU A 102 -4.21 8.25 4.27
CA LEU A 102 -3.21 8.16 5.34
C LEU A 102 -3.70 8.82 6.64
N ALA A 103 -4.35 9.98 6.54
CA ALA A 103 -4.88 10.69 7.70
C ALA A 103 -6.02 9.91 8.38
N ARG A 104 -6.99 9.41 7.60
CA ARG A 104 -8.18 8.71 8.13
C ARG A 104 -7.88 7.33 8.68
N THR A 105 -6.92 6.60 8.08
CA THR A 105 -6.52 5.27 8.54
C THR A 105 -5.50 5.31 9.68
N GLY A 106 -4.85 6.44 9.92
CA GLY A 106 -3.73 6.54 10.85
C GLY A 106 -2.51 5.68 10.46
N TYR A 107 -2.47 5.19 9.20
CA TYR A 107 -1.51 4.18 8.79
C TYR A 107 -0.06 4.67 8.86
N LEU A 108 0.19 5.94 8.59
CA LEU A 108 1.52 6.53 8.72
C LEU A 108 2.06 6.45 10.15
N ALA A 109 1.18 6.63 11.15
CA ALA A 109 1.56 6.49 12.57
C ALA A 109 1.81 5.01 12.92
N ALA A 110 0.96 4.10 12.46
CA ALA A 110 1.11 2.67 12.68
C ALA A 110 2.44 2.14 12.11
N VAL A 111 2.80 2.55 10.88
CA VAL A 111 4.08 2.21 10.24
C VAL A 111 5.25 2.80 11.01
N GLY A 112 5.12 4.01 11.54
CA GLY A 112 6.15 4.67 12.36
C GLY A 112 6.43 3.98 13.69
N ALA A 113 5.52 3.13 14.18
CA ALA A 113 5.69 2.36 15.41
C ALA A 113 6.43 1.02 15.20
N LEU A 114 6.77 0.66 13.96
CA LEU A 114 7.55 -0.53 13.63
C LEU A 114 9.03 -0.36 14.11
N PRO A 115 9.80 -1.45 14.28
CA PRO A 115 11.20 -1.39 14.71
C PRO A 115 12.05 -0.42 13.87
N ASP A 116 11.89 -0.40 12.54
CA ASP A 116 12.56 0.52 11.61
C ASP A 116 11.60 1.65 11.15
N GLY A 117 10.77 2.15 12.06
CA GLY A 117 9.64 3.03 11.76
C GLY A 117 9.99 4.28 10.97
N LEU A 118 11.19 4.88 11.18
CA LEU A 118 11.63 6.03 10.37
C LEU A 118 11.78 5.65 8.90
N ARG A 119 12.50 4.56 8.61
CA ARG A 119 12.67 4.05 7.25
C ARG A 119 11.33 3.68 6.62
N CYS A 120 10.51 2.92 7.35
CA CYS A 120 9.20 2.50 6.86
C CYS A 120 8.28 3.69 6.52
N ARG A 121 8.37 4.79 7.27
CA ARG A 121 7.65 6.05 6.96
C ARG A 121 8.21 6.73 5.71
N GLU A 122 9.54 6.80 5.57
CA GLU A 122 10.20 7.35 4.38
C GLU A 122 9.80 6.57 3.13
N ASP A 123 9.78 5.23 3.21
CA ASP A 123 9.35 4.35 2.13
C ASP A 123 7.88 4.59 1.76
N LEU A 124 7.00 4.71 2.76
CA LEU A 124 5.57 4.98 2.53
C LEU A 124 5.35 6.34 1.88
N LEU A 125 6.07 7.38 2.31
CA LEU A 125 6.00 8.71 1.71
C LEU A 125 6.57 8.72 0.28
N SER A 126 7.65 7.96 0.03
CA SER A 126 8.22 7.79 -1.31
C SER A 126 7.23 7.07 -2.24
N PHE A 127 6.56 6.03 -1.74
CA PHE A 127 5.49 5.35 -2.46
C PHE A 127 4.35 6.32 -2.81
N THR A 128 3.87 7.14 -1.85
CA THR A 128 2.78 8.08 -2.12
C THR A 128 3.17 9.17 -3.11
N ALA A 129 4.41 9.66 -3.06
CA ALA A 129 4.90 10.63 -4.04
C ALA A 129 4.96 10.05 -5.46
N TRP A 130 5.45 8.81 -5.61
CA TRP A 130 5.41 8.09 -6.88
C TRP A 130 3.97 7.86 -7.35
N ALA A 131 3.09 7.39 -6.46
CA ALA A 131 1.70 7.08 -6.77
C ALA A 131 0.92 8.34 -7.22
N ALA A 132 1.18 9.50 -6.62
CA ALA A 132 0.60 10.77 -7.06
C ALA A 132 0.99 11.09 -8.51
N GLY A 133 2.26 10.89 -8.87
CA GLY A 133 2.75 11.08 -10.24
C GLY A 133 2.14 10.09 -11.25
N ALA A 134 2.08 8.81 -10.89
CA ALA A 134 1.52 7.74 -11.71
C ALA A 134 -0.02 7.83 -11.85
N GLY A 135 -0.67 8.36 -10.84
CA GLY A 135 -2.13 8.46 -10.75
C GLY A 135 -2.75 9.74 -11.31
N ARG A 136 -2.02 10.55 -12.09
CA ARG A 136 -2.55 11.82 -12.63
C ARG A 136 -3.86 11.67 -13.43
N ALA A 137 -4.07 10.52 -14.06
CA ALA A 137 -5.32 10.20 -14.76
C ALA A 137 -6.34 9.43 -13.89
N GLY A 138 -6.20 9.51 -12.56
CA GLY A 138 -7.10 8.91 -11.57
C GLY A 138 -6.63 7.54 -11.04
N LEU A 139 -7.37 7.04 -10.06
CA LEU A 139 -7.04 5.79 -9.35
C LEU A 139 -6.88 4.58 -10.29
N PRO A 140 -7.71 4.34 -11.32
CA PRO A 140 -7.50 3.21 -12.23
C PRO A 140 -6.17 3.28 -13.01
N ALA A 141 -5.66 4.48 -13.30
CA ALA A 141 -4.36 4.66 -13.93
C ALA A 141 -3.23 4.29 -12.96
N LEU A 142 -3.35 4.68 -11.69
CA LEU A 142 -2.41 4.28 -10.65
C LEU A 142 -2.38 2.75 -10.49
N ILE A 143 -3.53 2.08 -10.44
CA ILE A 143 -3.57 0.61 -10.31
C ILE A 143 -2.84 -0.06 -11.48
N ARG A 144 -3.09 0.38 -12.72
CA ARG A 144 -2.35 -0.14 -13.90
C ARG A 144 -0.85 0.11 -13.80
N ALA A 145 -0.43 1.27 -13.30
CA ALA A 145 0.99 1.57 -13.09
C ALA A 145 1.63 0.68 -12.03
N MET A 146 0.91 0.40 -10.93
CA MET A 146 1.35 -0.55 -9.90
C MET A 146 1.49 -1.97 -10.46
N ASP A 147 0.54 -2.41 -11.29
CA ASP A 147 0.59 -3.74 -11.93
C ASP A 147 1.77 -3.83 -12.93
N ALA A 148 1.96 -2.79 -13.73
CA ALA A 148 3.10 -2.73 -14.65
C ALA A 148 4.45 -2.73 -13.91
N ALA A 149 4.56 -2.00 -12.80
CA ALA A 149 5.76 -1.98 -11.98
C ALA A 149 6.06 -3.37 -11.40
N ALA A 150 5.06 -4.05 -10.85
CA ALA A 150 5.22 -5.41 -10.30
C ALA A 150 5.68 -6.43 -11.36
N HIS A 151 5.27 -6.28 -12.64
CA HIS A 151 5.70 -7.14 -13.73
C HIS A 151 7.10 -6.81 -14.27
N ASN A 152 7.53 -5.55 -14.18
CA ASN A 152 8.80 -5.06 -14.75
C ASN A 152 9.97 -5.05 -13.75
N GLY A 153 9.86 -5.74 -12.62
CA GLY A 153 10.91 -5.80 -11.60
C GLY A 153 10.80 -4.72 -10.54
N GLY A 154 9.60 -4.17 -10.40
CA GLY A 154 9.21 -3.33 -9.27
C GLY A 154 9.50 -1.83 -9.42
N LEU A 155 9.06 -1.09 -8.41
CA LEU A 155 9.48 0.29 -8.18
C LEU A 155 10.87 0.25 -7.58
N THR A 156 11.89 0.18 -8.43
CA THR A 156 13.23 0.47 -7.94
C THR A 156 13.19 1.90 -7.39
N GLN A 157 13.39 2.07 -6.08
CA GLN A 157 13.81 3.36 -5.58
C GLN A 157 15.03 3.75 -6.40
N SER A 158 14.86 4.67 -7.32
CA SER A 158 15.96 5.52 -7.71
C SER A 158 16.28 6.29 -6.43
N ALA A 159 17.11 5.71 -5.58
CA ALA A 159 17.85 6.46 -4.60
C ALA A 159 18.65 7.46 -5.43
N GLY A 160 18.00 8.57 -5.78
CA GLY A 160 18.71 9.73 -6.30
C GLY A 160 19.79 10.01 -5.30
N GLY A 161 21.03 9.63 -5.64
CA GLY A 161 22.30 9.92 -5.03
C GLY A 161 22.36 10.50 -3.61
N GLN A 162 21.56 10.02 -2.66
CA GLN A 162 21.72 10.37 -1.26
C GLN A 162 22.79 9.45 -0.66
N THR A 163 24.05 9.78 -0.95
CA THR A 163 25.16 9.36 -0.10
C THR A 163 24.88 9.87 1.31
N ARG A 164 24.45 8.98 2.20
CA ARG A 164 24.37 9.33 3.64
C ARG A 164 25.81 9.57 4.12
N PRO A 165 26.13 10.76 4.65
CA PRO A 165 27.47 11.03 5.12
C PRO A 165 27.84 10.02 6.21
N GLY A 166 29.01 9.37 6.06
CA GLY A 166 29.53 8.40 7.03
C GLY A 166 29.09 6.94 6.79
N CYS A 167 28.46 6.60 5.67
CA CYS A 167 28.10 5.22 5.30
C CYS A 167 28.87 4.74 4.07
N VAL A 168 29.21 3.45 4.03
CA VAL A 168 29.75 2.78 2.85
C VAL A 168 28.58 2.31 1.99
N SER A 169 28.51 2.79 0.74
CA SER A 169 27.49 2.36 -0.21
C SER A 169 27.97 1.17 -1.03
N ILE A 170 27.23 0.07 -1.03
CA ILE A 170 27.44 -1.07 -1.93
C ILE A 170 26.41 -0.96 -3.07
N MET A 171 26.90 -0.88 -4.29
CA MET A 171 26.05 -0.77 -5.49
C MET A 171 26.51 -1.70 -6.59
N THR A 172 25.65 -2.00 -7.55
CA THR A 172 26.00 -2.81 -8.71
C THR A 172 26.88 -2.03 -9.69
N VAL A 173 27.74 -2.74 -10.46
CA VAL A 173 28.63 -2.15 -11.49
C VAL A 173 27.84 -1.32 -12.52
N HIS A 174 26.61 -1.69 -12.83
CA HIS A 174 25.75 -0.95 -13.76
C HIS A 174 25.29 0.41 -13.19
N ARG A 175 25.12 0.52 -11.89
CA ARG A 175 24.75 1.77 -11.21
C ARG A 175 25.94 2.67 -10.92
N SER A 176 27.13 2.12 -10.81
CA SER A 176 28.36 2.90 -10.64
C SER A 176 28.85 3.54 -11.96
N LYS A 177 28.29 3.14 -13.10
CA LYS A 177 28.66 3.67 -14.41
C LYS A 177 28.19 5.13 -14.56
N GLY A 178 29.14 6.06 -14.42
CA GLY A 178 28.90 7.52 -14.47
C GLY A 178 29.08 8.25 -13.14
N LEU A 179 29.46 7.56 -12.06
CA LEU A 179 29.91 8.18 -10.83
C LEU A 179 31.44 8.31 -10.88
N GLU A 180 31.92 9.53 -10.97
CA GLU A 180 33.34 9.86 -10.71
C GLU A 180 33.54 9.96 -9.20
N PHE A 181 34.52 9.23 -8.66
CA PHE A 181 34.94 9.27 -7.27
C PHE A 181 36.21 10.12 -7.10
#